data_390d31d71f71bca5e76eb483a5fa4b5c
#
_entry.id   390d31d71f71bca5e76eb483a5fa4b5c
#
_cell.length_a   1.000
_cell.length_b   1.000
_cell.length_c   1.000
_cell.angle_alpha   90.00
_cell.angle_beta   90.00
_cell.angle_gamma   90.00
#
_symmetry.space_group_name_H-M   'P 1'
#
loop_
_entity.id
_entity.type
_entity.pdbx_description
1 polymer ?
#
loop_
_entity_poly.entity_id
_entity_poly.type
_entity_poly.pdbx_seq_one_letter_code
_entity_poly.pdbx_strand_id
1 'polypeptide(L)'
;MTVKERYAWAKEMYQKIGTDTDRALEILKDIPVSMHCWQGDDVIGFDHDGPLTGGIQTTGNYPGRARTPKELMDDIDEVLKLVPGKTKLNLHASYAIFREGEYADRDALAPEHFEPWVRFAKARGMGLDFNPTFFSHKMAADNLTLSSPDKNVRDFWIRHGQACLKIAGYFADETGQPCLMNIWIPDGYKDIP
;
A
#
# COMPACT_ATOMS: atom_id res chain seq x y z
N MET A 1 21.14 -11.51 28.39
CA MET A 1 21.70 -10.53 27.44
C MET A 1 20.72 -9.37 27.29
N THR A 2 21.17 -8.16 27.57
CA THR A 2 20.47 -6.92 27.29
C THR A 2 20.42 -6.63 25.79
N VAL A 3 19.60 -5.70 25.36
CA VAL A 3 19.56 -5.25 23.95
C VAL A 3 20.93 -4.76 23.48
N LYS A 4 21.63 -4.01 24.35
CA LYS A 4 22.98 -3.47 24.06
C LYS A 4 24.02 -4.58 23.85
N GLU A 5 24.00 -5.61 24.68
CA GLU A 5 24.89 -6.76 24.53
C GLU A 5 24.59 -7.57 23.26
N ARG A 6 23.30 -7.75 22.92
CA ARG A 6 22.90 -8.41 21.68
C ARG A 6 23.34 -7.63 20.44
N TYR A 7 23.21 -6.30 20.49
CA TYR A 7 23.67 -5.44 19.40
C TYR A 7 25.20 -5.52 19.23
N ALA A 8 25.98 -5.47 20.33
CA ALA A 8 27.42 -5.59 20.26
C ALA A 8 27.86 -6.91 19.63
N TRP A 9 27.23 -8.02 20.03
CA TRP A 9 27.49 -9.32 19.44
C TRP A 9 27.15 -9.37 17.94
N ALA A 10 25.98 -8.84 17.54
CA ALA A 10 25.58 -8.78 16.14
C ALA A 10 26.57 -7.96 15.32
N LYS A 11 27.02 -6.82 15.83
CA LYS A 11 28.02 -5.96 15.19
C LYS A 11 29.32 -6.73 14.88
N GLU A 12 29.84 -7.51 15.82
CA GLU A 12 31.01 -8.35 15.59
C GLU A 12 30.79 -9.40 14.49
N MET A 13 29.60 -10.01 14.45
CA MET A 13 29.26 -10.95 13.37
C MET A 13 29.23 -10.29 12.01
N TYR A 14 28.60 -9.12 11.88
CA TYR A 14 28.57 -8.36 10.64
C TYR A 14 29.96 -7.87 10.20
N GLN A 15 30.83 -7.49 11.14
CA GLN A 15 32.21 -7.12 10.84
C GLN A 15 32.99 -8.28 10.19
N LYS A 16 32.76 -9.53 10.60
CA LYS A 16 33.42 -10.70 10.02
C LYS A 16 33.09 -10.92 8.54
N ILE A 17 32.01 -10.37 8.05
CA ILE A 17 31.59 -10.39 6.64
C ILE A 17 31.80 -9.04 5.94
N GLY A 18 32.57 -8.15 6.57
CA GLY A 18 32.97 -6.87 5.98
C GLY A 18 31.92 -5.73 6.10
N THR A 19 30.87 -5.90 6.93
CA THR A 19 29.82 -4.87 7.10
C THR A 19 30.06 -4.07 8.37
N ASP A 20 30.20 -2.75 8.22
CA ASP A 20 30.16 -1.77 9.31
C ASP A 20 28.70 -1.38 9.60
N THR A 21 28.15 -1.91 10.68
CA THR A 21 26.73 -1.70 11.04
C THR A 21 26.45 -0.25 11.46
N ASP A 22 27.37 0.45 12.11
CA ASP A 22 27.15 1.84 12.53
C ASP A 22 27.06 2.75 11.30
N ARG A 23 27.95 2.56 10.32
CA ARG A 23 27.90 3.26 9.04
C ARG A 23 26.64 2.93 8.25
N ALA A 24 26.25 1.67 8.22
CA ALA A 24 25.02 1.24 7.53
C ALA A 24 23.79 1.91 8.14
N LEU A 25 23.68 1.94 9.47
CA LEU A 25 22.58 2.60 10.18
C LEU A 25 22.56 4.11 9.93
N GLU A 26 23.74 4.75 9.85
CA GLU A 26 23.82 6.18 9.54
C GLU A 26 23.30 6.48 8.13
N ILE A 27 23.68 5.66 7.15
CA ILE A 27 23.20 5.80 5.76
C ILE A 27 21.67 5.56 5.70
N LEU A 28 21.17 4.55 6.42
CA LEU A 28 19.75 4.21 6.42
C LEU A 28 18.85 5.30 6.99
N LYS A 29 19.35 6.20 7.83
CA LYS A 29 18.57 7.34 8.34
C LYS A 29 18.02 8.24 7.24
N ASP A 30 18.71 8.29 6.09
CA ASP A 30 18.33 9.15 4.97
C ASP A 30 17.59 8.42 3.84
N ILE A 31 17.44 7.13 3.95
CA ILE A 31 16.70 6.31 2.99
C ILE A 31 15.26 6.11 3.48
N PRO A 32 14.26 6.67 2.78
CA PRO A 32 12.87 6.46 3.15
C PRO A 32 12.47 5.00 2.96
N VAL A 33 11.92 4.40 4.00
CA VAL A 33 11.36 3.04 3.93
C VAL A 33 9.86 3.13 3.68
N SER A 34 9.41 2.54 2.57
CA SER A 34 8.00 2.46 2.23
C SER A 34 7.34 1.35 3.04
N MET A 35 6.44 1.74 3.95
CA MET A 35 5.63 0.79 4.69
C MET A 35 4.44 0.40 3.85
N HIS A 36 4.28 -0.90 3.61
CA HIS A 36 3.06 -1.39 3.02
C HIS A 36 1.90 -1.18 3.97
N CYS A 37 0.78 -0.68 3.44
CA CYS A 37 -0.46 -0.76 4.17
C CYS A 37 -0.81 -2.21 4.43
N TRP A 38 -1.46 -2.43 5.54
CA TRP A 38 -1.97 -3.72 5.94
C TRP A 38 -2.90 -4.23 4.87
N GLN A 39 -2.39 -5.14 4.11
CA GLN A 39 -3.09 -5.84 3.05
C GLN A 39 -3.50 -7.20 3.54
N GLY A 40 -4.40 -7.77 2.84
CA GLY A 40 -4.73 -9.13 3.07
C GLY A 40 -5.55 -9.26 4.33
N ASP A 41 -4.94 -9.69 5.35
CA ASP A 41 -5.66 -10.16 6.52
C ASP A 41 -6.25 -9.04 7.38
N ASP A 42 -5.77 -7.82 7.26
CA ASP A 42 -6.09 -6.75 8.20
C ASP A 42 -7.08 -5.71 7.64
N VAL A 43 -6.87 -5.19 6.43
CA VAL A 43 -7.71 -4.14 5.85
C VAL A 43 -8.25 -4.54 4.49
N ILE A 44 -9.57 -4.59 4.36
CA ILE A 44 -10.26 -5.01 3.13
C ILE A 44 -10.46 -3.87 2.13
N GLY A 45 -10.11 -2.65 2.48
CA GLY A 45 -10.35 -1.45 1.68
C GLY A 45 -11.57 -0.67 2.13
N PHE A 46 -11.83 0.47 1.49
CA PHE A 46 -12.90 1.42 1.82
C PHE A 46 -13.71 1.82 0.59
N ASP A 47 -13.44 1.22 -0.55
CA ASP A 47 -14.05 1.56 -1.84
C ASP A 47 -15.35 0.78 -2.13
N HIS A 48 -15.78 -0.11 -1.22
CA HIS A 48 -17.01 -0.87 -1.37
C HIS A 48 -17.58 -1.32 -0.02
N ASP A 49 -18.88 -1.51 -0.01
CA ASP A 49 -19.60 -2.17 1.08
C ASP A 49 -19.87 -3.62 0.70
N GLY A 50 -19.36 -4.57 1.46
CA GLY A 50 -19.64 -5.99 1.24
C GLY A 50 -18.41 -6.88 1.19
N PRO A 51 -18.61 -8.18 0.94
CA PRO A 51 -17.51 -9.13 0.89
C PRO A 51 -16.59 -8.87 -0.31
N LEU A 52 -15.30 -9.14 -0.15
CA LEU A 52 -14.34 -9.12 -1.24
C LEU A 52 -14.67 -10.23 -2.25
N THR A 53 -14.62 -9.89 -3.52
CA THR A 53 -14.88 -10.79 -4.64
C THR A 53 -13.88 -10.55 -5.77
N GLY A 54 -13.61 -11.60 -6.55
CA GLY A 54 -12.80 -11.52 -7.77
C GLY A 54 -11.29 -11.39 -7.53
N GLY A 55 -10.55 -12.36 -8.01
CA GLY A 55 -9.11 -12.44 -7.89
C GLY A 55 -8.63 -12.87 -6.51
N ILE A 56 -7.39 -12.51 -6.18
CA ILE A 56 -6.84 -12.72 -4.84
C ILE A 56 -7.65 -11.90 -3.84
N GLN A 57 -8.10 -12.59 -2.81
CA GLN A 57 -8.85 -11.97 -1.72
C GLN A 57 -8.01 -11.91 -0.47
N THR A 58 -8.28 -10.91 0.33
CA THR A 58 -7.77 -10.87 1.68
C THR A 58 -8.50 -11.88 2.54
N THR A 59 -7.78 -12.65 3.31
CA THR A 59 -8.34 -13.75 4.09
C THR A 59 -8.54 -13.42 5.56
N GLY A 60 -8.13 -12.20 5.96
CA GLY A 60 -8.05 -11.82 7.36
C GLY A 60 -9.36 -11.76 8.08
N ASN A 61 -9.42 -12.53 9.14
CA ASN A 61 -10.46 -12.47 10.16
C ASN A 61 -9.97 -11.79 11.44
N TYR A 62 -8.91 -11.00 11.36
CA TYR A 62 -8.37 -10.33 12.53
C TYR A 62 -9.40 -9.34 13.12
N PRO A 63 -9.86 -9.56 14.35
CA PRO A 63 -10.95 -8.76 14.91
C PRO A 63 -10.58 -7.29 15.14
N GLY A 64 -9.28 -7.00 15.24
CA GLY A 64 -8.75 -5.64 15.44
C GLY A 64 -8.41 -4.90 14.15
N ARG A 65 -8.73 -5.45 12.96
CA ARG A 65 -8.46 -4.74 11.70
C ARG A 65 -9.20 -3.40 11.62
N ALA A 66 -8.59 -2.43 10.97
CA ALA A 66 -9.23 -1.16 10.70
C ALA A 66 -10.44 -1.33 9.77
N ARG A 67 -11.56 -0.72 10.14
CA ARG A 67 -12.84 -0.75 9.41
C ARG A 67 -13.13 0.56 8.71
N THR A 68 -12.43 1.60 9.10
CA THR A 68 -12.58 2.95 8.54
C THR A 68 -11.20 3.54 8.22
N PRO A 69 -11.11 4.53 7.30
CA PRO A 69 -9.86 5.24 7.05
C PRO A 69 -9.26 5.85 8.32
N LYS A 70 -10.12 6.35 9.23
CA LYS A 70 -9.66 6.92 10.48
C LYS A 70 -8.99 5.88 11.38
N GLU A 71 -9.60 4.71 11.56
CA GLU A 71 -9.00 3.63 12.34
C GLU A 71 -7.64 3.22 11.76
N LEU A 72 -7.52 3.13 10.44
CA LEU A 72 -6.24 2.81 9.79
C LEU A 72 -5.20 3.91 10.01
N MET A 73 -5.58 5.19 9.95
CA MET A 73 -4.69 6.30 10.25
C MET A 73 -4.22 6.28 11.70
N ASP A 74 -5.09 5.94 12.64
CA ASP A 74 -4.76 5.81 14.05
C ASP A 74 -3.76 4.64 14.27
N ASP A 75 -3.97 3.50 13.61
CA ASP A 75 -3.04 2.36 13.65
C ASP A 75 -1.66 2.71 13.06
N ILE A 76 -1.64 3.44 11.95
CA ILE A 76 -0.39 3.93 11.35
C ILE A 76 0.36 4.84 12.33
N ASP A 77 -0.34 5.73 13.02
CA ASP A 77 0.26 6.60 14.03
C ASP A 77 0.92 5.82 15.18
N GLU A 78 0.33 4.70 15.60
CA GLU A 78 0.95 3.84 16.60
C GLU A 78 2.22 3.16 16.05
N VAL A 79 2.18 2.67 14.81
CA VAL A 79 3.36 2.06 14.18
C VAL A 79 4.50 3.06 13.99
N LEU A 80 4.19 4.30 13.59
CA LEU A 80 5.20 5.35 13.42
C LEU A 80 5.98 5.68 14.69
N LYS A 81 5.39 5.45 15.87
CA LYS A 81 6.11 5.60 17.16
C LYS A 81 7.20 4.54 17.36
N LEU A 82 7.09 3.41 16.64
CA LEU A 82 7.99 2.25 16.78
C LEU A 82 9.01 2.16 15.66
N VAL A 83 8.77 2.78 14.52
CA VAL A 83 9.63 2.71 13.32
C VAL A 83 10.53 3.93 13.28
N PRO A 84 11.86 3.76 13.41
CA PRO A 84 12.81 4.87 13.30
C PRO A 84 13.09 5.21 11.82
N GLY A 85 13.52 6.45 11.58
CA GLY A 85 13.96 6.91 10.27
C GLY A 85 12.86 7.55 9.43
N LYS A 86 13.17 7.79 8.16
CA LYS A 86 12.22 8.36 7.20
C LYS A 86 11.30 7.27 6.68
N THR A 87 10.02 7.54 6.65
CA THR A 87 9.00 6.58 6.19
C THR A 87 8.19 7.14 5.04
N LYS A 88 7.71 6.24 4.22
CA LYS A 88 6.65 6.45 3.23
C LYS A 88 5.52 5.48 3.52
N LEU A 89 4.34 5.76 3.03
CA LEU A 89 3.19 4.88 3.16
C LEU A 89 2.77 4.40 1.77
N ASN A 90 2.70 3.08 1.57
CA ASN A 90 2.20 2.50 0.33
C ASN A 90 0.69 2.26 0.47
N LEU A 91 -0.09 3.10 -0.20
CA LEU A 91 -1.54 2.99 -0.22
C LEU A 91 -2.02 2.03 -1.31
N HIS A 92 -3.20 1.49 -1.12
CA HIS A 92 -3.94 0.72 -2.12
C HIS A 92 -5.02 1.56 -2.80
N ALA A 93 -5.32 1.27 -4.06
CA ALA A 93 -6.44 1.91 -4.76
C ALA A 93 -7.77 1.67 -4.04
N SER A 94 -7.92 0.52 -3.38
CA SER A 94 -9.08 0.20 -2.54
C SER A 94 -9.22 1.07 -1.29
N TYR A 95 -8.24 1.93 -0.98
CA TYR A 95 -8.31 2.87 0.15
C TYR A 95 -8.85 4.25 -0.27
N ALA A 96 -9.47 4.35 -1.44
CA ALA A 96 -10.21 5.56 -1.84
C ALA A 96 -11.26 5.92 -0.79
N ILE A 97 -11.37 7.21 -0.50
CA ILE A 97 -12.31 7.77 0.49
C ILE A 97 -13.31 8.64 -0.26
N PHE A 98 -14.56 8.26 -0.21
CA PHE A 98 -15.66 8.98 -0.85
C PHE A 98 -16.38 9.89 0.14
N ARG A 99 -16.91 10.98 -0.36
CA ARG A 99 -17.82 11.84 0.40
C ARG A 99 -19.19 11.16 0.49
N GLU A 100 -20.02 11.61 1.42
CA GLU A 100 -21.38 11.09 1.55
C GLU A 100 -22.16 11.23 0.22
N GLY A 101 -22.70 10.11 -0.26
CA GLY A 101 -23.42 10.05 -1.53
C GLY A 101 -22.53 9.99 -2.79
N GLU A 102 -21.23 10.03 -2.65
CA GLU A 102 -20.28 9.87 -3.76
C GLU A 102 -19.87 8.40 -3.90
N TYR A 103 -19.71 7.96 -5.14
CA TYR A 103 -19.13 6.67 -5.49
C TYR A 103 -18.43 6.75 -6.84
N ALA A 104 -17.27 6.13 -6.94
CA ALA A 104 -16.57 5.93 -8.20
C ALA A 104 -16.08 4.49 -8.28
N ASP A 105 -16.33 3.82 -9.41
CA ASP A 105 -15.73 2.50 -9.65
C ASP A 105 -14.22 2.67 -9.88
N ARG A 106 -13.45 1.60 -9.77
CA ARG A 106 -11.97 1.68 -9.81
C ARG A 106 -11.41 2.33 -11.07
N ASP A 107 -12.05 2.17 -12.22
CA ASP A 107 -11.64 2.82 -13.48
C ASP A 107 -11.98 4.32 -13.57
N ALA A 108 -12.70 4.84 -12.56
CA ALA A 108 -13.07 6.25 -12.44
C ALA A 108 -12.49 6.92 -11.17
N LEU A 109 -11.55 6.27 -10.48
CA LEU A 109 -10.87 6.86 -9.33
C LEU A 109 -10.10 8.13 -9.74
N ALA A 110 -10.03 9.09 -8.82
CA ALA A 110 -9.42 10.39 -9.05
C ALA A 110 -8.62 10.86 -7.83
N PRO A 111 -7.70 11.82 -7.98
CA PRO A 111 -6.86 12.33 -6.89
C PRO A 111 -7.64 12.78 -5.65
N GLU A 112 -8.81 13.38 -5.82
CA GLU A 112 -9.65 13.88 -4.72
C GLU A 112 -10.08 12.78 -3.74
N HIS A 113 -10.20 11.54 -4.19
CA HIS A 113 -10.55 10.41 -3.33
C HIS A 113 -9.41 10.02 -2.38
N PHE A 114 -8.21 10.54 -2.59
CA PHE A 114 -7.03 10.29 -1.77
C PHE A 114 -6.51 11.53 -1.03
N GLU A 115 -7.19 12.66 -1.16
CA GLU A 115 -6.78 13.91 -0.50
C GLU A 115 -6.65 13.77 1.03
N PRO A 116 -7.52 13.02 1.75
CA PRO A 116 -7.33 12.81 3.18
C PRO A 116 -6.01 12.09 3.52
N TRP A 117 -5.57 11.16 2.68
CA TRP A 117 -4.28 10.48 2.83
C TRP A 117 -3.09 11.40 2.57
N VAL A 118 -3.21 12.27 1.59
CA VAL A 118 -2.19 13.30 1.30
C VAL A 118 -2.03 14.24 2.51
N ARG A 119 -3.14 14.73 3.07
CA ARG A 119 -3.10 15.54 4.30
C ARG A 119 -2.44 14.81 5.46
N PHE A 120 -2.80 13.53 5.65
CA PHE A 120 -2.23 12.69 6.68
C PHE A 120 -0.71 12.54 6.52
N ALA A 121 -0.24 12.25 5.33
CA ALA A 121 1.17 12.09 5.02
C ALA A 121 1.96 13.41 5.18
N LYS A 122 1.46 14.51 4.63
CA LYS A 122 2.09 15.84 4.73
C LYS A 122 2.25 16.29 6.18
N ALA A 123 1.24 16.07 7.01
CA ALA A 123 1.31 16.41 8.45
C ALA A 123 2.41 15.66 9.21
N ARG A 124 2.92 14.55 8.65
CA ARG A 124 3.97 13.69 9.23
C ARG A 124 5.29 13.74 8.47
N GLY A 125 5.38 14.57 7.43
CA GLY A 125 6.57 14.64 6.56
C GLY A 125 6.83 13.36 5.77
N MET A 126 5.80 12.53 5.55
CA MET A 126 5.88 11.28 4.83
C MET A 126 5.65 11.47 3.33
N GLY A 127 6.29 10.62 2.51
CA GLY A 127 5.89 10.41 1.13
C GLY A 127 4.81 9.33 1.01
N LEU A 128 4.23 9.24 -0.18
CA LEU A 128 3.26 8.19 -0.52
C LEU A 128 3.76 7.36 -1.70
N ASP A 129 3.56 6.06 -1.61
CA ASP A 129 3.67 5.10 -2.71
C ASP A 129 2.29 4.49 -2.98
N PHE A 130 2.11 3.79 -4.10
CA PHE A 130 0.79 3.39 -4.52
C PHE A 130 0.76 1.99 -5.14
N ASN A 131 -0.18 1.17 -4.71
CA ASN A 131 -0.54 -0.10 -5.34
C ASN A 131 -1.93 0.04 -5.99
N PRO A 132 -2.04 -0.12 -7.30
CA PRO A 132 -3.30 -0.02 -8.03
C PRO A 132 -4.35 -1.06 -7.68
N THR A 133 -3.98 -2.15 -7.00
CA THR A 133 -4.93 -3.18 -6.56
C THR A 133 -5.70 -3.81 -7.73
N PHE A 134 -4.98 -4.50 -8.63
CA PHE A 134 -5.58 -5.23 -9.77
C PHE A 134 -6.23 -6.55 -9.33
N PHE A 135 -7.01 -6.52 -8.25
CA PHE A 135 -7.67 -7.69 -7.65
C PHE A 135 -8.80 -7.25 -6.72
N SER A 136 -9.51 -8.21 -6.15
CA SER A 136 -10.65 -7.98 -5.23
C SER A 136 -11.69 -7.05 -5.84
N HIS A 137 -12.17 -7.39 -7.05
CA HIS A 137 -13.15 -6.61 -7.79
C HIS A 137 -13.99 -7.51 -8.70
N LYS A 138 -15.26 -7.13 -8.94
CA LYS A 138 -16.18 -7.86 -9.84
C LYS A 138 -15.62 -8.09 -11.26
N MET A 139 -14.79 -7.15 -11.76
CA MET A 139 -14.14 -7.27 -13.08
C MET A 139 -12.89 -8.16 -13.05
N ALA A 140 -12.62 -8.87 -11.96
CA ALA A 140 -11.61 -9.92 -11.83
C ALA A 140 -12.22 -11.22 -11.31
N ALA A 141 -13.51 -11.46 -11.55
CA ALA A 141 -14.26 -12.60 -11.02
C ALA A 141 -13.73 -13.96 -11.51
N ASP A 142 -13.10 -13.99 -12.69
CA ASP A 142 -12.45 -15.15 -13.28
C ASP A 142 -10.93 -15.22 -12.99
N ASN A 143 -10.43 -14.44 -12.03
CA ASN A 143 -9.02 -14.28 -11.67
C ASN A 143 -8.14 -13.67 -12.80
N LEU A 144 -8.75 -12.98 -13.75
CA LEU A 144 -8.05 -12.34 -14.86
C LEU A 144 -8.40 -10.86 -14.95
N THR A 145 -7.40 -10.03 -15.21
CA THR A 145 -7.53 -8.58 -15.41
C THR A 145 -7.00 -8.18 -16.79
N LEU A 146 -5.76 -7.77 -16.89
CA LEU A 146 -5.14 -7.37 -18.18
C LEU A 146 -4.91 -8.56 -19.13
N SER A 147 -4.86 -9.77 -18.62
CA SER A 147 -4.75 -11.00 -19.41
C SER A 147 -6.12 -11.62 -19.77
N SER A 148 -7.23 -11.02 -19.33
CA SER A 148 -8.57 -11.56 -19.65
C SER A 148 -8.81 -11.67 -21.15
N PRO A 149 -9.43 -12.76 -21.63
CA PRO A 149 -9.88 -12.86 -23.01
C PRO A 149 -10.98 -11.86 -23.36
N ASP A 150 -11.77 -11.41 -22.37
CA ASP A 150 -12.79 -10.38 -22.55
C ASP A 150 -12.14 -8.99 -22.67
N LYS A 151 -12.37 -8.35 -23.83
CA LYS A 151 -11.87 -7.01 -24.10
C LYS A 151 -12.44 -5.96 -23.13
N ASN A 152 -13.68 -6.09 -22.68
CA ASN A 152 -14.29 -5.13 -21.76
C ASN A 152 -13.58 -5.16 -20.40
N VAL A 153 -13.20 -6.34 -19.93
CA VAL A 153 -12.40 -6.51 -18.70
C VAL A 153 -11.04 -5.84 -18.86
N ARG A 154 -10.33 -6.13 -19.98
CA ARG A 154 -9.02 -5.48 -20.21
C ARG A 154 -9.13 -3.97 -20.31
N ASP A 155 -10.11 -3.45 -21.04
CA ASP A 155 -10.31 -2.00 -21.19
C ASP A 155 -10.63 -1.31 -19.86
N PHE A 156 -11.41 -1.96 -18.98
CA PHE A 156 -11.67 -1.47 -17.62
C PHE A 156 -10.36 -1.34 -16.84
N TRP A 157 -9.55 -2.39 -16.79
CA TRP A 157 -8.29 -2.38 -16.05
C TRP A 157 -7.22 -1.47 -16.66
N ILE A 158 -7.24 -1.25 -17.97
CA ILE A 158 -6.39 -0.23 -18.61
C ILE A 158 -6.78 1.18 -18.13
N ARG A 159 -8.08 1.52 -18.13
CA ARG A 159 -8.55 2.82 -17.62
C ARG A 159 -8.22 2.97 -16.13
N HIS A 160 -8.42 1.92 -15.35
CA HIS A 160 -8.02 1.90 -13.94
C HIS A 160 -6.53 2.21 -13.75
N GLY A 161 -5.66 1.52 -14.49
CA GLY A 161 -4.21 1.78 -14.43
C GLY A 161 -3.86 3.22 -14.80
N GLN A 162 -4.53 3.80 -15.82
CA GLN A 162 -4.35 5.20 -16.22
C GLN A 162 -4.83 6.18 -15.13
N ALA A 163 -5.94 5.88 -14.45
CA ALA A 163 -6.41 6.66 -13.31
C ALA A 163 -5.40 6.62 -12.16
N CYS A 164 -4.88 5.43 -11.84
CA CYS A 164 -3.87 5.24 -10.80
C CYS A 164 -2.56 5.98 -11.08
N LEU A 165 -2.13 6.08 -12.35
CA LEU A 165 -0.97 6.89 -12.73
C LEU A 165 -1.17 8.39 -12.41
N LYS A 166 -2.36 8.93 -12.63
CA LYS A 166 -2.68 10.32 -12.28
C LYS A 166 -2.66 10.52 -10.76
N ILE A 167 -3.18 9.55 -10.00
CA ILE A 167 -3.17 9.58 -8.54
C ILE A 167 -1.74 9.53 -8.01
N ALA A 168 -0.89 8.66 -8.59
CA ALA A 168 0.53 8.58 -8.20
C ALA A 168 1.29 9.88 -8.49
N GLY A 169 1.01 10.53 -9.63
CA GLY A 169 1.53 11.87 -9.95
C GLY A 169 1.10 12.91 -8.92
N TYR A 170 -0.18 12.93 -8.57
CA TYR A 170 -0.73 13.81 -7.53
C TYR A 170 -0.03 13.58 -6.16
N PHE A 171 0.24 12.33 -5.77
CA PHE A 171 0.97 12.04 -4.54
C PHE A 171 2.38 12.63 -4.56
N ALA A 172 3.09 12.49 -5.67
CA ALA A 172 4.43 13.02 -5.82
C ALA A 172 4.45 14.56 -5.74
N ASP A 173 3.54 15.21 -6.46
CA ASP A 173 3.43 16.67 -6.49
C ASP A 173 3.08 17.23 -5.09
N GLU A 174 2.11 16.64 -4.42
CA GLU A 174 1.63 17.13 -3.12
C GLU A 174 2.58 16.86 -1.96
N THR A 175 3.30 15.74 -1.99
CA THR A 175 4.25 15.40 -0.92
C THR A 175 5.66 15.94 -1.17
N GLY A 176 5.96 16.38 -2.39
CA GLY A 176 7.31 16.76 -2.81
C GLY A 176 8.31 15.60 -2.81
N GLN A 177 7.83 14.37 -2.85
CA GLN A 177 8.65 13.15 -2.85
C GLN A 177 8.23 12.23 -4.00
N PRO A 178 9.17 11.50 -4.63
CA PRO A 178 8.82 10.54 -5.67
C PRO A 178 7.79 9.53 -5.17
N CYS A 179 6.79 9.22 -5.99
CA CYS A 179 5.84 8.13 -5.71
C CYS A 179 6.19 6.90 -6.55
N LEU A 180 6.45 5.79 -5.89
CA LEU A 180 6.59 4.49 -6.55
C LEU A 180 5.21 3.87 -6.70
N MET A 181 4.78 3.62 -7.94
CA MET A 181 3.56 2.87 -8.21
C MET A 181 3.93 1.41 -8.51
N ASN A 182 3.55 0.51 -7.62
CA ASN A 182 3.79 -0.93 -7.76
C ASN A 182 2.62 -1.59 -8.50
N ILE A 183 2.75 -1.78 -9.80
CA ILE A 183 1.74 -2.48 -10.62
C ILE A 183 1.91 -3.98 -10.43
N TRP A 184 1.13 -4.55 -9.53
CA TRP A 184 1.09 -5.99 -9.29
C TRP A 184 -0.19 -6.58 -9.88
N ILE A 185 -0.01 -7.51 -10.82
CA ILE A 185 -1.10 -8.15 -11.58
C ILE A 185 -1.08 -9.64 -11.24
N PRO A 186 -1.94 -10.10 -10.31
CA PRO A 186 -1.98 -11.50 -9.89
C PRO A 186 -2.85 -12.38 -10.79
N ASP A 187 -2.88 -12.09 -12.09
CA ASP A 187 -3.68 -12.83 -13.03
C ASP A 187 -3.27 -14.31 -13.10
N GLY A 188 -4.23 -15.17 -13.22
CA GLY A 188 -4.05 -16.60 -13.41
C GLY A 188 -4.73 -17.45 -12.35
N TYR A 189 -4.61 -18.74 -12.54
CA TYR A 189 -5.15 -19.74 -11.63
C TYR A 189 -4.05 -20.26 -10.74
N LYS A 190 -3.95 -19.67 -9.55
CA LYS A 190 -3.08 -20.20 -8.51
C LYS A 190 -3.61 -21.55 -8.05
N ASP A 191 -2.69 -22.47 -7.82
CA ASP A 191 -2.97 -23.75 -7.17
C ASP A 191 -3.90 -24.71 -7.97
N ILE A 192 -4.07 -24.46 -9.26
CA ILE A 192 -4.69 -25.44 -10.17
C ILE A 192 -3.55 -26.21 -10.84
N PRO A 193 -3.52 -27.53 -10.70
CA PRO A 193 -2.52 -28.36 -11.33
C PRO A 193 -2.65 -28.39 -12.86
#